data_a0d71f218443b85a87e220a240257e38
#
_entry.id   a0d71f218443b85a87e220a240257e38
#
_cell.length_a   1.000
_cell.length_b   1.000
_cell.length_c   1.000
_cell.angle_alpha   90.00
_cell.angle_beta   90.00
_cell.angle_gamma   90.00
#
_symmetry.space_group_name_H-M   'P 1'
#
loop_
_entity.id
_entity.type
_entity.pdbx_description
1 polymer ?
#
loop_
_entity_poly.entity_id
_entity_poly.type
_entity_poly.pdbx_seq_one_letter_code
_entity_poly.pdbx_strand_id
1 'polypeptide(L)'
;MNPNTDFELFTQRIYQKLVDNDVLKPTKVQHNVKLTGKSGCEHQIDVYWEYEIAGNMHRVAIECKNYDSLVPVGKVRDFQGVLSDLNNVNGIMVSKKGFQEGAKKYAAEYGISLKELRRPGWNEIIGSITTVVHADIRHILFLFDDEWVKEHNFDLNKIRRFYASFQFEKADYWKAATHLPIETKNHFIRSAKGKKISSLEELEKQLPENPEPGTEIIFPFEDGWVESRYWGPVKIREVKFEYESKVQETTLNLAADDFVEAILEDALGGEANYVPKY
;
A
#
# COMPACT_ATOMS: atom_id res chain seq x y z
N MET A 1 2.07 -17.20 -31.17
CA MET A 1 1.82 -15.96 -31.96
C MET A 1 3.18 -15.32 -32.30
N ASN A 2 3.29 -14.51 -33.34
CA ASN A 2 4.56 -13.83 -33.63
C ASN A 2 4.83 -12.79 -32.53
N PRO A 3 6.06 -12.74 -31.93
CA PRO A 3 6.39 -11.80 -30.86
C PRO A 3 6.13 -10.32 -31.21
N ASN A 4 6.25 -9.94 -32.47
CA ASN A 4 5.93 -8.58 -32.93
C ASN A 4 4.43 -8.31 -32.84
N THR A 5 3.61 -9.23 -33.35
CA THR A 5 2.15 -9.13 -33.25
C THR A 5 1.66 -9.11 -31.81
N ASP A 6 2.30 -9.88 -30.90
CA ASP A 6 1.98 -9.85 -29.47
C ASP A 6 2.27 -8.48 -28.84
N PHE A 7 3.36 -7.84 -29.24
CA PHE A 7 3.70 -6.49 -28.77
C PHE A 7 2.75 -5.42 -29.33
N GLU A 8 2.37 -5.52 -30.61
CA GLU A 8 1.37 -4.64 -31.23
C GLU A 8 0.00 -4.74 -30.53
N LEU A 9 -0.49 -5.97 -30.28
CA LEU A 9 -1.73 -6.21 -29.53
C LEU A 9 -1.65 -5.74 -28.08
N PHE A 10 -0.50 -5.90 -27.44
CA PHE A 10 -0.27 -5.35 -26.12
C PHE A 10 -0.33 -3.83 -26.14
N THR A 11 0.33 -3.19 -27.10
CA THR A 11 0.28 -1.74 -27.30
C THR A 11 -1.16 -1.26 -27.54
N GLN A 12 -1.88 -1.91 -28.45
CA GLN A 12 -3.29 -1.59 -28.73
C GLN A 12 -4.15 -1.65 -27.47
N ARG A 13 -4.00 -2.70 -26.66
CA ARG A 13 -4.77 -2.86 -25.42
C ARG A 13 -4.45 -1.77 -24.40
N ILE A 14 -3.19 -1.41 -24.23
CA ILE A 14 -2.77 -0.34 -23.30
C ILE A 14 -3.32 1.01 -23.75
N TYR A 15 -3.22 1.34 -25.04
CA TYR A 15 -3.78 2.59 -25.55
C TYR A 15 -5.31 2.62 -25.51
N GLN A 16 -6.01 1.46 -25.68
CA GLN A 16 -7.45 1.39 -25.47
C GLN A 16 -7.81 1.78 -24.03
N LYS A 17 -7.12 1.23 -23.02
CA LYS A 17 -7.33 1.61 -21.61
C LYS A 17 -7.10 3.10 -21.37
N LEU A 18 -6.06 3.67 -21.96
CA LEU A 18 -5.77 5.11 -21.80
C LEU A 18 -6.87 5.97 -22.44
N VAL A 19 -7.32 5.61 -23.63
CA VAL A 19 -8.42 6.30 -24.34
C VAL A 19 -9.76 6.16 -23.61
N ASP A 20 -10.05 4.97 -23.03
CA ASP A 20 -11.28 4.73 -22.28
C ASP A 20 -11.35 5.54 -20.97
N ASN A 21 -10.18 5.84 -20.39
CA ASN A 21 -10.07 6.67 -19.18
C ASN A 21 -10.03 8.19 -19.47
N ASP A 22 -9.95 8.58 -20.73
CA ASP A 22 -9.95 9.98 -21.12
C ASP A 22 -11.38 10.53 -21.21
N VAL A 23 -11.53 11.84 -21.09
CA VAL A 23 -12.84 12.54 -21.15
C VAL A 23 -13.46 12.52 -22.55
N LEU A 24 -12.76 11.99 -23.54
CA LEU A 24 -13.20 11.89 -24.93
C LEU A 24 -14.26 10.82 -25.10
N LYS A 25 -15.12 10.99 -26.15
CA LYS A 25 -16.11 9.96 -26.51
C LYS A 25 -15.46 8.61 -26.71
N PRO A 26 -16.15 7.49 -26.35
CA PRO A 26 -15.61 6.16 -26.52
C PRO A 26 -15.07 5.96 -27.93
N THR A 27 -13.78 5.77 -28.04
CA THR A 27 -13.08 5.64 -29.32
C THR A 27 -12.46 4.24 -29.36
N LYS A 28 -12.69 3.51 -30.45
CA LYS A 28 -12.11 2.19 -30.63
C LYS A 28 -10.68 2.30 -31.16
N VAL A 29 -9.72 1.84 -30.39
CA VAL A 29 -8.34 1.66 -30.86
C VAL A 29 -8.24 0.38 -31.69
N GLN A 30 -7.77 0.49 -32.94
CA GLN A 30 -7.74 -0.59 -33.92
C GLN A 30 -6.30 -1.10 -34.10
N HIS A 31 -6.15 -2.38 -34.37
CA HIS A 31 -4.90 -3.04 -34.70
C HIS A 31 -4.81 -3.38 -36.19
N ASN A 32 -3.60 -3.22 -36.75
CA ASN A 32 -3.27 -3.61 -38.11
C ASN A 32 -4.19 -2.99 -39.17
N VAL A 33 -4.24 -1.67 -39.26
CA VAL A 33 -5.10 -0.90 -40.16
C VAL A 33 -4.35 -0.52 -41.44
N LYS A 34 -4.99 -0.67 -42.58
CA LYS A 34 -4.46 -0.18 -43.85
C LYS A 34 -5.07 1.18 -44.19
N LEU A 35 -4.21 2.15 -44.42
CA LEU A 35 -4.59 3.51 -44.80
C LEU A 35 -3.97 3.89 -46.16
N THR A 36 -4.75 4.49 -47.04
CA THR A 36 -4.24 4.96 -48.30
C THR A 36 -3.68 6.38 -48.19
N GLY A 37 -2.42 6.56 -48.53
CA GLY A 37 -1.76 7.86 -48.58
C GLY A 37 -2.17 8.71 -49.78
N LYS A 38 -1.81 9.98 -49.79
CA LYS A 38 -2.03 10.90 -50.94
C LYS A 38 -1.24 10.50 -52.17
N SER A 39 -0.19 9.70 -52.03
CA SER A 39 0.55 9.08 -53.15
C SER A 39 -0.20 7.95 -53.80
N GLY A 40 -1.30 7.46 -53.22
CA GLY A 40 -2.02 6.25 -53.63
C GLY A 40 -1.44 4.97 -53.04
N CYS A 41 -0.35 5.02 -52.30
CA CYS A 41 0.21 3.85 -51.64
C CYS A 41 -0.59 3.46 -50.41
N GLU A 42 -0.76 2.16 -50.18
CA GLU A 42 -1.29 1.64 -48.93
C GLU A 42 -0.17 1.55 -47.87
N HIS A 43 -0.46 2.09 -46.69
CA HIS A 43 0.40 1.98 -45.49
C HIS A 43 -0.29 1.11 -44.45
N GLN A 44 0.41 0.10 -43.94
CA GLN A 44 -0.03 -0.69 -42.79
C GLN A 44 0.40 0.03 -41.52
N ILE A 45 -0.57 0.29 -40.64
CA ILE A 45 -0.37 0.95 -39.33
C ILE A 45 -0.63 -0.07 -38.24
N ASP A 46 0.30 -0.25 -37.33
CA ASP A 46 0.22 -1.26 -36.29
C ASP A 46 -0.96 -1.01 -35.35
N VAL A 47 -1.11 0.24 -34.85
CA VAL A 47 -2.23 0.66 -33.98
C VAL A 47 -2.75 2.03 -34.44
N TYR A 48 -4.05 2.18 -34.50
CA TYR A 48 -4.70 3.37 -35.08
C TYR A 48 -6.02 3.69 -34.39
N TRP A 49 -6.32 5.00 -34.21
CA TRP A 49 -7.64 5.47 -33.85
C TRP A 49 -7.90 6.90 -34.32
N GLU A 50 -9.17 7.26 -34.31
CA GLU A 50 -9.66 8.60 -34.61
C GLU A 50 -10.53 9.08 -33.48
N TYR A 51 -10.47 10.39 -33.17
CA TYR A 51 -11.31 11.03 -32.17
C TYR A 51 -11.69 12.44 -32.63
N GLU A 52 -12.81 12.95 -32.12
CA GLU A 52 -13.32 14.26 -32.46
C GLU A 52 -13.24 15.20 -31.25
N ILE A 53 -12.66 16.38 -31.47
CA ILE A 53 -12.69 17.48 -30.50
C ILE A 53 -13.23 18.74 -31.17
N ALA A 54 -14.29 19.34 -30.63
CA ALA A 54 -14.89 20.58 -31.10
C ALA A 54 -15.22 20.56 -32.64
N GLY A 55 -15.69 19.41 -33.16
CA GLY A 55 -16.01 19.24 -34.56
C GLY A 55 -14.81 18.97 -35.48
N ASN A 56 -13.60 18.86 -34.92
CA ASN A 56 -12.41 18.54 -35.69
C ASN A 56 -12.00 17.08 -35.46
N MET A 57 -11.79 16.34 -36.57
CA MET A 57 -11.31 14.95 -36.53
C MET A 57 -9.80 14.92 -36.36
N HIS A 58 -9.36 14.21 -35.36
CA HIS A 58 -7.95 13.92 -35.06
C HIS A 58 -7.67 12.45 -35.32
N ARG A 59 -6.53 12.17 -35.93
CA ARG A 59 -6.06 10.83 -36.26
C ARG A 59 -4.73 10.53 -35.59
N VAL A 60 -4.58 9.34 -35.01
CA VAL A 60 -3.35 8.89 -34.39
C VAL A 60 -2.92 7.56 -34.99
N ALA A 61 -1.67 7.49 -35.39
CA ALA A 61 -1.03 6.28 -35.88
C ALA A 61 0.14 5.91 -34.97
N ILE A 62 0.22 4.63 -34.58
CA ILE A 62 1.33 4.09 -33.80
C ILE A 62 2.08 3.06 -34.65
N GLU A 63 3.39 3.20 -34.64
CA GLU A 63 4.34 2.21 -35.16
C GLU A 63 5.03 1.52 -33.97
N CYS A 64 4.97 0.19 -33.92
CA CYS A 64 5.50 -0.62 -32.82
C CYS A 64 6.86 -1.24 -33.18
N LYS A 65 7.82 -1.17 -32.26
CA LYS A 65 9.16 -1.73 -32.42
C LYS A 65 9.53 -2.64 -31.25
N ASN A 66 9.29 -3.95 -31.44
CA ASN A 66 9.63 -4.99 -30.48
C ASN A 66 11.11 -5.44 -30.63
N TYR A 67 12.04 -4.48 -30.57
CA TYR A 67 13.45 -4.79 -30.71
C TYR A 67 14.10 -5.02 -29.34
N ASP A 68 15.11 -5.89 -29.30
CA ASP A 68 15.96 -6.08 -28.12
C ASP A 68 17.10 -5.06 -28.01
N SER A 69 17.17 -4.12 -28.97
CA SER A 69 18.12 -3.00 -29.01
C SER A 69 17.38 -1.67 -29.19
N LEU A 70 18.08 -0.55 -28.98
CA LEU A 70 17.55 0.79 -29.19
C LEU A 70 17.17 1.02 -30.65
N VAL A 71 16.01 1.63 -30.88
CA VAL A 71 15.51 1.97 -32.23
C VAL A 71 16.40 3.04 -32.86
N PRO A 72 16.99 2.80 -34.06
CA PRO A 72 17.83 3.76 -34.75
C PRO A 72 17.00 4.82 -35.50
N VAL A 73 17.64 5.97 -35.79
CA VAL A 73 17.01 7.13 -36.46
C VAL A 73 16.38 6.77 -37.82
N GLY A 74 16.93 5.80 -38.55
CA GLY A 74 16.37 5.37 -39.82
C GLY A 74 14.93 4.94 -39.72
N LYS A 75 14.54 4.22 -38.65
CA LYS A 75 13.16 3.78 -38.44
C LYS A 75 12.20 4.92 -38.15
N VAL A 76 12.67 5.96 -37.45
CA VAL A 76 11.85 7.17 -37.22
C VAL A 76 11.66 7.95 -38.51
N ARG A 77 12.69 8.02 -39.39
CA ARG A 77 12.57 8.62 -40.72
C ARG A 77 11.59 7.87 -41.63
N ASP A 78 11.66 6.53 -41.61
CA ASP A 78 10.74 5.71 -42.39
C ASP A 78 9.30 6.01 -41.97
N PHE A 79 9.02 6.05 -40.69
CA PHE A 79 7.69 6.35 -40.13
C PHE A 79 7.25 7.80 -40.45
N GLN A 80 8.15 8.77 -40.35
CA GLN A 80 7.85 10.16 -40.73
C GLN A 80 7.44 10.26 -42.21
N GLY A 81 8.05 9.47 -43.09
CA GLY A 81 7.63 9.39 -44.52
C GLY A 81 6.19 8.90 -44.63
N VAL A 82 5.80 7.87 -43.90
CA VAL A 82 4.43 7.36 -43.84
C VAL A 82 3.44 8.43 -43.37
N LEU A 83 3.75 9.11 -42.25
CA LEU A 83 2.91 10.17 -41.69
C LEU A 83 2.73 11.35 -42.67
N SER A 84 3.78 11.70 -43.40
CA SER A 84 3.76 12.77 -44.41
C SER A 84 2.87 12.40 -45.59
N ASP A 85 2.82 11.14 -45.99
CA ASP A 85 1.96 10.67 -47.06
C ASP A 85 0.48 10.54 -46.62
N LEU A 86 0.24 10.12 -45.40
CA LEU A 86 -1.11 10.03 -44.83
C LEU A 86 -1.76 11.40 -44.58
N ASN A 87 -0.96 12.44 -44.33
CA ASN A 87 -1.38 13.79 -44.05
C ASN A 87 -2.34 13.92 -42.83
N ASN A 88 -2.10 14.92 -41.98
CA ASN A 88 -2.90 15.22 -40.80
C ASN A 88 -3.12 14.01 -39.86
N VAL A 89 -2.03 13.25 -39.57
CA VAL A 89 -1.99 12.13 -38.66
C VAL A 89 -0.89 12.37 -37.61
N ASN A 90 -1.24 12.30 -36.35
CA ASN A 90 -0.27 12.37 -35.27
C ASN A 90 0.46 11.02 -35.13
N GLY A 91 1.78 11.05 -35.15
CA GLY A 91 2.61 9.84 -35.07
C GLY A 91 3.12 9.58 -33.68
N ILE A 92 2.99 8.33 -33.23
CA ILE A 92 3.61 7.83 -32.01
C ILE A 92 4.44 6.59 -32.41
N MET A 93 5.70 6.54 -31.99
CA MET A 93 6.48 5.30 -32.12
C MET A 93 6.68 4.68 -30.75
N VAL A 94 6.30 3.42 -30.60
CA VAL A 94 6.38 2.67 -29.36
C VAL A 94 7.47 1.62 -29.45
N SER A 95 8.41 1.63 -28.52
CA SER A 95 9.50 0.68 -28.44
C SER A 95 9.53 -0.09 -27.13
N LYS A 96 9.98 -1.34 -27.18
CA LYS A 96 10.24 -2.17 -25.99
C LYS A 96 11.50 -1.74 -25.22
N LYS A 97 12.50 -1.21 -25.92
CA LYS A 97 13.85 -0.93 -25.37
C LYS A 97 14.31 0.52 -25.47
N GLY A 98 13.44 1.38 -26.00
CA GLY A 98 13.76 2.79 -26.18
C GLY A 98 14.45 3.11 -27.50
N PHE A 99 15.07 4.30 -27.59
CA PHE A 99 15.53 4.92 -28.83
C PHE A 99 16.94 5.44 -28.70
N GLN A 100 17.69 5.38 -29.80
CA GLN A 100 18.99 6.02 -29.91
C GLN A 100 18.85 7.56 -29.85
N GLU A 101 19.89 8.25 -29.40
CA GLU A 101 19.89 9.71 -29.26
C GLU A 101 19.57 10.45 -30.57
N GLY A 102 20.08 9.96 -31.70
CA GLY A 102 19.74 10.51 -33.01
C GLY A 102 18.28 10.33 -33.40
N ALA A 103 17.65 9.23 -32.94
CA ALA A 103 16.21 9.00 -33.13
C ALA A 103 15.35 9.99 -32.32
N LYS A 104 15.75 10.23 -31.06
CA LYS A 104 15.09 11.19 -30.16
C LYS A 104 15.13 12.60 -30.73
N LYS A 105 16.31 13.07 -31.14
CA LYS A 105 16.48 14.40 -31.75
C LYS A 105 15.63 14.57 -33.00
N TYR A 106 15.63 13.56 -33.87
CA TYR A 106 14.86 13.61 -35.09
C TYR A 106 13.34 13.64 -34.81
N ALA A 107 12.87 12.78 -33.91
CA ALA A 107 11.46 12.73 -33.52
C ALA A 107 10.96 14.05 -32.92
N ALA A 108 11.75 14.66 -32.05
CA ALA A 108 11.43 15.97 -31.44
C ALA A 108 11.27 17.06 -32.49
N GLU A 109 12.14 17.11 -33.51
CA GLU A 109 12.10 18.09 -34.59
C GLU A 109 10.84 17.92 -35.46
N TYR A 110 10.43 16.66 -35.71
CA TYR A 110 9.29 16.37 -36.60
C TYR A 110 7.97 16.10 -35.87
N GLY A 111 7.91 16.33 -34.55
CA GLY A 111 6.69 16.20 -33.76
C GLY A 111 6.19 14.75 -33.62
N ILE A 112 7.09 13.75 -33.68
CA ILE A 112 6.78 12.36 -33.47
C ILE A 112 6.97 12.01 -31.98
N SER A 113 5.92 11.54 -31.31
CA SER A 113 6.02 11.10 -29.93
C SER A 113 6.75 9.75 -29.84
N LEU A 114 7.75 9.66 -28.97
CA LEU A 114 8.47 8.41 -28.71
C LEU A 114 8.10 7.88 -27.33
N LYS A 115 7.62 6.66 -27.27
CA LYS A 115 7.21 6.00 -26.02
C LYS A 115 7.96 4.68 -25.84
N GLU A 116 8.40 4.42 -24.62
CA GLU A 116 8.86 3.11 -24.20
C GLU A 116 7.73 2.41 -23.46
N LEU A 117 7.32 1.20 -23.93
CA LEU A 117 6.28 0.40 -23.34
C LEU A 117 6.84 -0.91 -22.83
N ARG A 118 6.73 -1.13 -21.54
CA ARG A 118 7.19 -2.36 -20.87
C ARG A 118 6.21 -2.83 -19.80
N ARG A 119 6.33 -4.07 -19.42
CA ARG A 119 5.72 -4.55 -18.19
C ARG A 119 6.58 -4.11 -16.99
N PRO A 120 5.97 -3.95 -15.81
CA PRO A 120 6.76 -3.72 -14.60
C PRO A 120 7.77 -4.84 -14.39
N GLY A 121 8.94 -4.48 -13.85
CA GLY A 121 9.95 -5.43 -13.41
C GLY A 121 9.48 -6.16 -12.16
N TRP A 122 9.99 -7.37 -11.93
CA TRP A 122 9.69 -8.10 -10.70
C TRP A 122 10.23 -7.33 -9.47
N ASN A 123 9.36 -7.12 -8.47
CA ASN A 123 9.64 -6.33 -7.27
C ASN A 123 10.01 -4.85 -7.54
N GLU A 124 9.65 -4.29 -8.68
CA GLU A 124 9.77 -2.86 -8.93
C GLU A 124 8.82 -2.11 -7.98
N ILE A 125 9.37 -1.30 -7.07
CA ILE A 125 8.61 -0.57 -6.07
C ILE A 125 8.14 0.75 -6.68
N ILE A 126 6.81 0.96 -6.72
CA ILE A 126 6.18 2.19 -7.23
C ILE A 126 5.74 3.14 -6.12
N GLY A 127 5.78 2.68 -4.88
CA GLY A 127 5.42 3.49 -3.73
C GLY A 127 5.58 2.72 -2.42
N SER A 128 5.37 3.41 -1.32
CA SER A 128 5.33 2.80 0.01
C SER A 128 4.26 3.46 0.86
N ILE A 129 3.64 2.66 1.74
CA ILE A 129 2.73 3.12 2.77
C ILE A 129 3.40 2.89 4.10
N THR A 130 3.70 3.96 4.83
CA THR A 130 4.19 3.86 6.21
C THR A 130 3.03 4.12 7.15
N THR A 131 2.74 3.13 7.99
CA THR A 131 1.76 3.23 9.06
C THR A 131 2.51 3.45 10.36
N VAL A 132 2.17 4.53 11.05
CA VAL A 132 2.69 4.84 12.39
C VAL A 132 1.56 4.61 13.38
N VAL A 133 1.74 3.64 14.26
CA VAL A 133 0.78 3.33 15.32
C VAL A 133 1.32 3.88 16.63
N HIS A 134 0.60 4.83 17.22
CA HIS A 134 0.84 5.31 18.57
C HIS A 134 -0.07 4.52 19.50
N ALA A 135 0.49 3.75 20.41
CA ALA A 135 -0.24 2.99 21.39
C ALA A 135 0.11 3.51 22.78
N ASP A 136 -0.89 4.08 23.46
CA ASP A 136 -0.80 4.40 24.87
C ASP A 136 -1.26 3.17 25.66
N ILE A 137 -0.33 2.59 26.38
CA ILE A 137 -0.54 1.35 27.11
C ILE A 137 -0.66 1.69 28.60
N ARG A 138 -1.72 1.18 29.20
CA ARG A 138 -1.98 1.32 30.61
C ARG A 138 -1.76 -0.03 31.28
N HIS A 139 -0.77 -0.11 32.16
CA HIS A 139 -0.52 -1.29 32.97
C HIS A 139 -1.23 -1.16 34.30
N ILE A 140 -1.89 -2.23 34.74
CA ILE A 140 -2.55 -2.30 36.05
C ILE A 140 -1.84 -3.37 36.85
N LEU A 141 -1.27 -2.95 37.99
CA LEU A 141 -0.51 -3.82 38.87
C LEU A 141 -1.18 -3.89 40.22
N PHE A 142 -1.43 -5.11 40.73
CA PHE A 142 -1.81 -5.35 42.09
C PHE A 142 -0.56 -5.58 42.92
N LEU A 143 -0.32 -4.72 43.88
CA LEU A 143 0.76 -4.91 44.88
C LEU A 143 0.17 -5.60 46.10
N PHE A 144 0.62 -6.83 46.32
CA PHE A 144 0.13 -7.69 47.38
C PHE A 144 0.69 -7.28 48.74
N ASP A 145 -0.05 -7.59 49.79
CA ASP A 145 0.40 -7.40 51.17
C ASP A 145 1.46 -8.49 51.50
N ASP A 146 2.71 -8.09 51.62
CA ASP A 146 3.84 -9.00 51.80
C ASP A 146 3.76 -9.78 53.12
N GLU A 147 3.22 -9.18 54.18
CA GLU A 147 3.05 -9.84 55.47
C GLU A 147 2.01 -10.94 55.39
N TRP A 148 0.87 -10.62 54.81
CA TRP A 148 -0.22 -11.58 54.58
C TRP A 148 0.24 -12.74 53.68
N VAL A 149 0.97 -12.46 52.60
CA VAL A 149 1.52 -13.48 51.68
C VAL A 149 2.43 -14.46 52.43
N LYS A 150 3.30 -13.94 53.32
CA LYS A 150 4.22 -14.77 54.12
C LYS A 150 3.47 -15.58 55.18
N GLU A 151 2.57 -14.97 55.93
CA GLU A 151 1.79 -15.61 56.97
C GLU A 151 0.94 -16.77 56.47
N HIS A 152 0.37 -16.61 55.27
CA HIS A 152 -0.51 -17.60 54.63
C HIS A 152 0.22 -18.53 53.65
N ASN A 153 1.55 -18.40 53.54
CA ASN A 153 2.40 -19.16 52.62
C ASN A 153 1.81 -19.19 51.20
N PHE A 154 1.31 -18.03 50.73
CA PHE A 154 0.62 -17.91 49.45
C PHE A 154 1.64 -17.94 48.32
N ASP A 155 1.44 -18.87 47.34
CA ASP A 155 2.33 -18.98 46.17
C ASP A 155 1.93 -17.99 45.07
N LEU A 156 2.60 -16.83 45.06
CA LEU A 156 2.40 -15.80 44.02
C LEU A 156 2.69 -16.29 42.60
N ASN A 157 3.43 -17.39 42.43
CA ASN A 157 3.69 -17.95 41.12
C ASN A 157 2.42 -18.56 40.47
N LYS A 158 1.39 -18.87 41.25
CA LYS A 158 0.08 -19.27 40.70
C LYS A 158 -0.51 -18.16 39.86
N ILE A 159 -0.39 -16.91 40.26
CA ILE A 159 -0.86 -15.74 39.51
C ILE A 159 0.01 -15.55 38.27
N ARG A 160 1.34 -15.56 38.41
CA ARG A 160 2.27 -15.42 37.28
C ARG A 160 2.10 -16.53 36.23
N ARG A 161 1.92 -17.79 36.63
CA ARG A 161 1.70 -18.90 35.71
C ARG A 161 0.38 -18.78 34.96
N PHE A 162 -0.65 -18.27 35.59
CA PHE A 162 -1.93 -18.03 34.93
C PHE A 162 -1.80 -17.01 33.82
N TYR A 163 -1.16 -15.89 34.07
CA TYR A 163 -0.91 -14.87 33.04
C TYR A 163 0.03 -15.37 31.94
N ALA A 164 1.03 -16.15 32.25
CA ALA A 164 1.94 -16.75 31.26
C ALA A 164 1.23 -17.75 30.34
N SER A 165 0.36 -18.61 30.87
CA SER A 165 -0.38 -19.58 30.05
C SER A 165 -1.37 -18.91 29.07
N PHE A 166 -1.97 -17.78 29.44
CA PHE A 166 -2.77 -16.98 28.52
C PHE A 166 -1.94 -16.28 27.43
N GLN A 167 -0.69 -15.96 27.69
CA GLN A 167 0.22 -15.39 26.70
C GLN A 167 0.70 -16.44 25.70
N PHE A 168 0.90 -17.69 26.10
CA PHE A 168 1.44 -18.76 25.25
C PHE A 168 0.44 -19.24 24.18
N GLU A 169 -0.83 -19.33 24.47
CA GLU A 169 -1.84 -19.77 23.48
C GLU A 169 -2.11 -18.76 22.37
N LYS A 170 -1.70 -17.50 22.51
CA LYS A 170 -1.85 -16.43 21.52
C LYS A 170 -0.54 -15.83 21.01
N ALA A 171 0.60 -16.40 21.40
CA ALA A 171 1.93 -15.83 21.13
C ALA A 171 2.26 -15.72 19.63
N ASP A 172 1.72 -16.59 18.80
CA ASP A 172 1.98 -16.56 17.37
C ASP A 172 1.25 -15.43 16.63
N TYR A 173 0.14 -14.94 17.19
CA TYR A 173 -0.65 -13.85 16.61
C TYR A 173 -0.28 -12.46 17.14
N TRP A 174 0.35 -12.37 18.32
CA TRP A 174 0.55 -11.10 19.05
C TRP A 174 1.98 -10.97 19.61
N LYS A 175 2.99 -11.08 18.75
CA LYS A 175 4.38 -10.76 19.16
C LYS A 175 4.57 -9.32 19.68
N ALA A 176 3.58 -8.44 19.48
CA ALA A 176 3.59 -7.07 19.93
C ALA A 176 2.72 -6.80 21.18
N ALA A 177 1.79 -7.69 21.54
CA ALA A 177 0.91 -7.50 22.69
C ALA A 177 1.44 -8.28 23.89
N THR A 178 2.28 -7.65 24.71
CA THR A 178 2.82 -8.23 25.94
C THR A 178 1.78 -8.32 27.07
N HIS A 179 0.57 -7.76 26.88
CA HIS A 179 -0.47 -7.68 27.91
C HIS A 179 -1.84 -7.98 27.29
N LEU A 180 -2.60 -8.88 27.92
CA LEU A 180 -4.00 -9.08 27.60
C LEU A 180 -4.81 -7.89 28.11
N PRO A 181 -5.79 -7.37 27.34
CA PRO A 181 -6.68 -6.34 27.83
C PRO A 181 -7.45 -6.87 29.06
N ILE A 182 -7.32 -6.17 30.18
CA ILE A 182 -8.07 -6.47 31.41
C ILE A 182 -9.45 -5.78 31.26
N GLU A 183 -10.53 -6.57 31.33
CA GLU A 183 -11.86 -6.00 31.47
C GLU A 183 -12.03 -5.43 32.88
N THR A 184 -11.85 -4.13 33.02
CA THR A 184 -11.88 -3.44 34.32
C THR A 184 -13.25 -3.54 35.03
N LYS A 185 -14.32 -3.77 34.27
CA LYS A 185 -15.70 -3.86 34.78
C LYS A 185 -15.94 -5.00 35.77
N ASN A 186 -15.22 -6.11 35.62
CA ASN A 186 -15.46 -7.34 36.38
C ASN A 186 -14.43 -7.56 37.50
N HIS A 187 -13.53 -6.59 37.74
CA HIS A 187 -12.51 -6.70 38.79
C HIS A 187 -12.84 -5.79 39.95
N PHE A 188 -13.25 -6.42 41.06
CA PHE A 188 -13.66 -5.71 42.28
C PHE A 188 -12.61 -5.84 43.37
N ILE A 189 -12.40 -4.75 44.12
CA ILE A 189 -11.64 -4.70 45.36
C ILE A 189 -12.66 -4.79 46.46
N ARG A 190 -12.48 -5.76 47.36
CA ARG A 190 -13.37 -6.07 48.49
C ARG A 190 -12.68 -5.92 49.81
N SER A 191 -13.44 -5.77 50.88
CA SER A 191 -12.91 -5.90 52.24
C SER A 191 -12.76 -7.36 52.63
N ALA A 192 -12.08 -7.67 53.72
CA ALA A 192 -12.00 -9.01 54.32
C ALA A 192 -13.39 -9.65 54.57
N LYS A 193 -14.41 -8.83 54.79
CA LYS A 193 -15.84 -9.25 54.97
C LYS A 193 -16.57 -9.45 53.64
N GLY A 194 -15.89 -9.36 52.49
CA GLY A 194 -16.49 -9.53 51.15
C GLY A 194 -17.27 -8.33 50.60
N LYS A 195 -17.36 -7.21 51.36
CA LYS A 195 -18.03 -6.00 50.90
C LYS A 195 -17.20 -5.31 49.83
N LYS A 196 -17.83 -4.91 48.72
CA LYS A 196 -17.16 -4.13 47.64
C LYS A 196 -16.67 -2.79 48.24
N ILE A 197 -15.39 -2.48 48.03
CA ILE A 197 -14.77 -1.19 48.36
C ILE A 197 -14.71 -0.35 47.07
N SER A 198 -14.22 -0.93 45.96
CA SER A 198 -14.07 -0.27 44.68
C SER A 198 -14.03 -1.31 43.56
N SER A 199 -13.94 -0.83 42.30
CA SER A 199 -13.63 -1.65 41.13
C SER A 199 -12.49 -1.00 40.35
N LEU A 200 -11.82 -1.75 39.49
CA LEU A 200 -10.84 -1.19 38.59
C LEU A 200 -11.44 -0.09 37.71
N GLU A 201 -12.69 -0.25 37.25
CA GLU A 201 -13.38 0.78 36.48
C GLU A 201 -13.59 2.09 37.26
N GLU A 202 -13.91 1.99 38.56
CA GLU A 202 -14.08 3.18 39.42
C GLU A 202 -12.75 3.88 39.72
N LEU A 203 -11.66 3.13 39.82
CA LEU A 203 -10.31 3.70 39.93
C LEU A 203 -9.89 4.33 38.59
N GLU A 204 -10.18 3.68 37.51
CA GLU A 204 -9.87 4.16 36.15
C GLU A 204 -10.51 5.52 35.84
N LYS A 205 -11.74 5.75 36.30
CA LYS A 205 -12.43 7.05 36.15
C LYS A 205 -11.77 8.21 36.92
N GLN A 206 -10.87 7.91 37.84
CA GLN A 206 -10.13 8.91 38.63
C GLN A 206 -8.77 9.24 38.03
N LEU A 207 -8.39 8.56 36.93
CA LEU A 207 -7.13 8.79 36.26
C LEU A 207 -7.22 10.04 35.37
N PRO A 208 -6.10 10.75 35.13
CA PRO A 208 -6.07 11.85 34.18
C PRO A 208 -6.38 11.38 32.76
N GLU A 209 -6.98 12.24 31.96
CA GLU A 209 -7.37 11.91 30.57
C GLU A 209 -6.14 11.68 29.67
N ASN A 210 -5.08 12.47 29.86
CA ASN A 210 -3.87 12.40 29.03
C ASN A 210 -2.61 12.40 29.91
N PRO A 211 -2.29 11.28 30.58
CA PRO A 211 -1.07 11.19 31.39
C PRO A 211 0.17 11.12 30.50
N GLU A 212 1.27 11.72 30.93
CA GLU A 212 2.55 11.57 30.26
C GLU A 212 3.08 10.13 30.39
N PRO A 213 3.82 9.61 29.39
CA PRO A 213 4.47 8.32 29.49
C PRO A 213 5.38 8.25 30.72
N GLY A 214 5.35 7.15 31.47
CA GLY A 214 6.06 6.98 32.72
C GLY A 214 5.32 7.49 33.96
N THR A 215 4.11 8.05 33.80
CA THR A 215 3.28 8.42 34.97
C THR A 215 2.82 7.18 35.71
N GLU A 216 2.99 7.21 37.03
CA GLU A 216 2.49 6.20 37.95
C GLU A 216 1.42 6.80 38.85
N ILE A 217 0.28 6.12 38.98
CA ILE A 217 -0.83 6.51 39.88
C ILE A 217 -1.15 5.35 40.81
N ILE A 218 -1.12 5.60 42.10
CA ILE A 218 -1.23 4.58 43.14
C ILE A 218 -2.49 4.82 43.96
N PHE A 219 -3.27 3.76 44.15
CA PHE A 219 -4.46 3.73 45.02
C PHE A 219 -4.18 2.77 46.19
N PRO A 220 -3.96 3.26 47.40
CA PRO A 220 -3.71 2.44 48.56
C PRO A 220 -4.98 1.87 49.17
N PHE A 221 -4.89 0.70 49.79
CA PHE A 221 -5.97 0.00 50.48
C PHE A 221 -5.50 -0.57 51.80
N GLU A 222 -6.12 -0.21 52.92
CA GLU A 222 -5.83 -0.79 54.25
C GLU A 222 -6.41 -2.22 54.38
N ASP A 223 -7.62 -2.45 53.84
CA ASP A 223 -8.29 -3.74 53.86
C ASP A 223 -8.76 -4.10 52.44
N GLY A 224 -7.83 -4.14 51.49
CA GLY A 224 -8.09 -4.46 50.08
C GLY A 224 -7.87 -5.95 49.78
N TRP A 225 -8.85 -6.56 49.13
CA TRP A 225 -8.79 -7.94 48.70
C TRP A 225 -9.23 -8.07 47.25
N VAL A 226 -8.49 -8.86 46.48
CA VAL A 226 -8.86 -9.29 45.13
C VAL A 226 -9.03 -10.80 45.10
N GLU A 227 -9.97 -11.25 44.31
CA GLU A 227 -10.31 -12.69 44.21
C GLU A 227 -10.43 -13.13 42.77
N SER A 228 -9.97 -14.34 42.52
CA SER A 228 -10.17 -15.03 41.25
C SER A 228 -10.56 -16.47 41.52
N ARG A 229 -11.40 -17.04 40.64
CA ARG A 229 -11.74 -18.47 40.66
C ARG A 229 -10.53 -19.39 40.57
N TYR A 230 -9.38 -18.88 40.14
CA TYR A 230 -8.18 -19.67 39.91
C TYR A 230 -7.20 -19.69 41.10
N TRP A 231 -7.18 -18.63 41.93
CA TRP A 231 -6.24 -18.55 43.04
C TRP A 231 -6.88 -18.18 44.41
N GLY A 232 -8.20 -17.89 44.40
CA GLY A 232 -8.91 -17.48 45.60
C GLY A 232 -8.66 -16.03 45.98
N PRO A 233 -9.02 -15.66 47.25
CA PRO A 233 -8.82 -14.29 47.76
C PRO A 233 -7.35 -14.05 48.13
N VAL A 234 -6.85 -12.86 47.79
CA VAL A 234 -5.52 -12.37 48.14
C VAL A 234 -5.60 -10.94 48.62
N LYS A 235 -4.91 -10.63 49.72
CA LYS A 235 -4.83 -9.28 50.24
C LYS A 235 -3.88 -8.43 49.42
N ILE A 236 -4.33 -7.24 49.05
CA ILE A 236 -3.53 -6.25 48.33
C ILE A 236 -3.29 -5.04 49.22
N ARG A 237 -2.15 -4.40 49.03
CA ARG A 237 -1.77 -3.14 49.65
C ARG A 237 -2.17 -1.95 48.81
N GLU A 238 -2.04 -2.07 47.49
CA GLU A 238 -2.35 -1.00 46.53
C GLU A 238 -2.61 -1.53 45.14
N VAL A 239 -3.27 -0.70 44.34
CA VAL A 239 -3.39 -0.86 42.88
C VAL A 239 -2.61 0.28 42.23
N LYS A 240 -1.69 -0.05 41.34
CA LYS A 240 -0.87 0.91 40.61
C LYS A 240 -1.25 0.88 39.12
N PHE A 241 -1.43 2.06 38.55
CA PHE A 241 -1.53 2.26 37.12
C PHE A 241 -0.24 2.89 36.61
N GLU A 242 0.36 2.26 35.60
CA GLU A 242 1.55 2.76 34.91
C GLU A 242 1.19 3.06 33.46
N TYR A 243 1.67 4.18 32.93
CA TYR A 243 1.44 4.61 31.57
C TYR A 243 2.72 4.49 30.75
N GLU A 244 2.62 3.80 29.62
CA GLU A 244 3.69 3.66 28.64
C GLU A 244 3.16 4.07 27.26
N SER A 245 3.94 4.85 26.52
CA SER A 245 3.65 5.13 25.10
C SER A 245 4.62 4.36 24.23
N LYS A 246 4.06 3.65 23.24
CA LYS A 246 4.83 2.92 22.23
C LYS A 246 4.48 3.43 20.85
N VAL A 247 5.52 3.69 20.06
CA VAL A 247 5.39 4.01 18.65
C VAL A 247 5.92 2.84 17.83
N GLN A 248 5.09 2.34 16.93
CA GLN A 248 5.49 1.30 16.00
C GLN A 248 5.29 1.79 14.58
N GLU A 249 6.35 1.74 13.80
CA GLU A 249 6.32 2.04 12.37
C GLU A 249 6.38 0.75 11.57
N THR A 250 5.51 0.65 10.59
CA THR A 250 5.50 -0.46 9.64
C THR A 250 5.38 0.11 8.23
N THR A 251 6.34 -0.22 7.37
CA THR A 251 6.34 0.20 5.98
C THR A 251 5.97 -0.98 5.08
N LEU A 252 4.92 -0.80 4.29
CA LEU A 252 4.51 -1.71 3.23
C LEU A 252 4.97 -1.11 1.90
N ASN A 253 5.82 -1.82 1.17
CA ASN A 253 6.22 -1.46 -0.18
C ASN A 253 5.19 -1.98 -1.19
N LEU A 254 4.80 -1.10 -2.13
CA LEU A 254 3.87 -1.43 -3.21
C LEU A 254 4.68 -1.87 -4.43
N ALA A 255 4.61 -3.14 -4.78
CA ALA A 255 5.25 -3.67 -5.97
C ALA A 255 4.39 -3.34 -7.20
N ALA A 256 5.04 -2.87 -8.28
CA ALA A 256 4.35 -2.49 -9.50
C ALA A 256 3.61 -3.66 -10.15
N ASP A 257 4.18 -4.86 -10.09
CA ASP A 257 3.62 -6.07 -10.68
C ASP A 257 2.30 -6.53 -10.03
N ASP A 258 1.94 -6.02 -8.83
CA ASP A 258 0.63 -6.29 -8.22
C ASP A 258 -0.49 -5.41 -8.83
N PHE A 259 -0.20 -4.17 -9.17
CA PHE A 259 -1.21 -3.15 -9.50
C PHE A 259 -1.12 -2.64 -10.94
N VAL A 260 0.06 -2.72 -11.57
CA VAL A 260 0.36 -2.11 -12.87
C VAL A 260 0.43 -3.17 -13.95
N GLU A 261 -0.29 -2.97 -15.06
CA GLU A 261 -0.23 -3.82 -16.23
C GLU A 261 0.95 -3.45 -17.15
N ALA A 262 1.19 -2.14 -17.29
CA ALA A 262 2.23 -1.60 -18.14
C ALA A 262 2.77 -0.27 -17.62
N ILE A 263 4.01 0.01 -17.94
CA ILE A 263 4.66 1.31 -17.76
C ILE A 263 4.92 1.87 -19.14
N LEU A 264 4.36 3.06 -19.40
CA LEU A 264 4.54 3.81 -20.64
C LEU A 264 5.33 5.08 -20.35
N GLU A 265 6.61 5.10 -20.72
CA GLU A 265 7.51 6.22 -20.49
C GLU A 265 7.63 7.10 -21.72
N ASP A 266 7.62 8.43 -21.53
CA ASP A 266 7.96 9.36 -22.60
C ASP A 266 9.49 9.39 -22.79
N ALA A 267 9.93 8.91 -23.96
CA ALA A 267 11.37 8.83 -24.24
C ALA A 267 12.02 10.21 -24.45
N LEU A 268 11.25 11.29 -24.60
CA LEU A 268 11.73 12.66 -24.75
C LEU A 268 11.63 13.46 -23.44
N GLY A 269 10.61 13.22 -22.61
CA GLY A 269 10.33 13.99 -21.39
C GLY A 269 10.60 13.25 -20.09
N GLY A 270 10.76 11.95 -20.10
CA GLY A 270 11.06 11.12 -18.93
C GLY A 270 9.88 10.88 -17.98
N GLU A 271 8.66 11.34 -18.29
CA GLU A 271 7.47 11.03 -17.50
C GLU A 271 6.98 9.59 -17.76
N ALA A 272 6.69 8.88 -16.68
CA ALA A 272 6.17 7.53 -16.73
C ALA A 272 4.67 7.50 -16.39
N ASN A 273 3.88 6.86 -17.24
CA ASN A 273 2.48 6.57 -17.04
C ASN A 273 2.32 5.12 -16.58
N TYR A 274 1.80 4.92 -15.38
CA TYR A 274 1.52 3.59 -14.83
C TYR A 274 0.09 3.19 -15.18
N VAL A 275 -0.06 2.25 -16.11
CA VAL A 275 -1.37 1.77 -16.55
C VAL A 275 -1.86 0.66 -15.61
N PRO A 276 -2.98 0.83 -14.90
CA PRO A 276 -3.44 -0.14 -13.91
C PRO A 276 -3.93 -1.45 -14.57
N LYS A 277 -3.88 -2.55 -13.81
CA LYS A 277 -4.44 -3.84 -14.23
C LYS A 277 -5.96 -3.86 -14.27
N TYR A 278 -6.63 -3.10 -13.38
CA TYR A 278 -8.07 -3.08 -13.14
C TYR A 278 -8.66 -1.72 -13.37
#